data_fb2a68b4988797958bbb79de97fae173
#
_entry.id   fb2a68b4988797958bbb79de97fae173
#
_cell.length_a   1.000
_cell.length_b   1.000
_cell.length_c   1.000
_cell.angle_alpha   90.00
_cell.angle_beta   90.00
_cell.angle_gamma   90.00
#
_symmetry.space_group_name_H-M   'P 1'
#
loop_
_entity.id
_entity.type
_entity.pdbx_description
1 polymer ?
#
loop_
_entity_poly.entity_id
_entity_poly.type
_entity_poly.pdbx_seq_one_letter_code
_entity_poly.pdbx_strand_id
1 'polypeptide(L)'
;MPTPGPDPQPTPEPAAPDAEPEPAPPPVPPAATSGAGTPLVLLHAFPLDGRMWAPQVEALAGTYQVIVPDLRGFGAARDQAVEEAGMDLLADDVARLLDDRGLDRVVLGGLSLGGYVALAFLRGHADRVSGLVLLDTKATADGDQARDDRLKMAERVLAEGNGFVAEAMLPKLLGETSREHRPEVVEKVGSMIREQTPEAIAGAQRGMAARSATTDLLASIAVPTLVVTGEEDTVTGPEAGRDLAAGIPGARFLLVEEAGHLVNLEQPEIVNEALLDFLAPLWV
;
A
#
# COMPACT_ATOMS: atom_id res chain seq x y z
N MET A 1 88.06 -12.30 -9.51
CA MET A 1 86.68 -12.42 -9.95
C MET A 1 85.82 -12.00 -8.77
N PRO A 2 85.10 -10.89 -8.82
CA PRO A 2 84.15 -10.52 -7.73
C PRO A 2 82.87 -11.35 -7.83
N THR A 3 82.41 -11.85 -6.70
CA THR A 3 81.14 -12.55 -6.53
C THR A 3 79.91 -11.61 -6.77
N PRO A 4 78.88 -12.03 -7.49
CA PRO A 4 77.71 -11.21 -7.69
C PRO A 4 76.98 -11.04 -6.37
N GLY A 5 76.48 -9.80 -6.11
CA GLY A 5 75.66 -9.46 -4.95
C GLY A 5 74.22 -10.03 -5.07
N PRO A 6 73.54 -10.15 -3.96
CA PRO A 6 72.20 -10.72 -3.94
C PRO A 6 71.22 -9.87 -4.77
N ASP A 7 70.35 -10.56 -5.51
CA ASP A 7 69.23 -9.95 -6.27
C ASP A 7 68.29 -9.14 -5.36
N PRO A 8 67.81 -7.99 -5.83
CA PRO A 8 66.84 -7.20 -5.07
C PRO A 8 65.50 -7.96 -4.92
N GLN A 9 65.03 -8.07 -3.68
CA GLN A 9 63.72 -8.66 -3.37
C GLN A 9 62.60 -7.77 -3.96
N PRO A 10 61.55 -8.36 -4.51
CA PRO A 10 60.38 -7.59 -4.98
C PRO A 10 59.72 -6.86 -3.81
N THR A 11 59.44 -5.59 -3.99
CA THR A 11 58.63 -4.78 -3.07
C THR A 11 57.24 -5.36 -2.99
N PRO A 12 56.66 -5.53 -1.80
CA PRO A 12 55.29 -6.01 -1.67
C PRO A 12 54.33 -5.00 -2.32
N GLU A 13 53.46 -5.53 -3.16
CA GLU A 13 52.35 -4.78 -3.78
C GLU A 13 51.46 -4.22 -2.67
N PRO A 14 51.01 -2.95 -2.75
CA PRO A 14 50.10 -2.40 -1.74
C PRO A 14 48.82 -3.22 -1.70
N ALA A 15 48.39 -3.62 -0.49
CA ALA A 15 47.13 -4.30 -0.27
C ALA A 15 45.97 -3.49 -0.89
N ALA A 16 45.09 -4.16 -1.64
CA ALA A 16 43.90 -3.54 -2.15
C ALA A 16 43.09 -2.92 -0.97
N PRO A 17 42.49 -1.74 -1.13
CA PRO A 17 41.68 -1.14 -0.09
C PRO A 17 40.53 -2.12 0.28
N ASP A 18 40.30 -2.28 1.58
CA ASP A 18 39.22 -3.09 2.09
C ASP A 18 37.90 -2.64 1.39
N ALA A 19 37.21 -3.59 0.75
CA ALA A 19 35.96 -3.32 0.14
C ALA A 19 34.99 -2.78 1.22
N GLU A 20 34.36 -1.63 0.97
CA GLU A 20 33.33 -1.12 1.87
C GLU A 20 32.26 -2.22 2.06
N PRO A 21 31.77 -2.44 3.29
CA PRO A 21 30.74 -3.44 3.53
C PRO A 21 29.52 -3.12 2.67
N GLU A 22 28.97 -4.12 1.98
CA GLU A 22 27.72 -3.95 1.24
C GLU A 22 26.65 -3.37 2.15
N PRO A 23 25.86 -2.38 1.69
CA PRO A 23 24.76 -1.83 2.48
C PRO A 23 23.80 -2.95 2.88
N ALA A 24 23.36 -2.92 4.13
CA ALA A 24 22.37 -3.88 4.62
C ALA A 24 21.13 -3.89 3.70
N PRO A 25 20.56 -5.06 3.43
CA PRO A 25 19.35 -5.13 2.61
C PRO A 25 18.24 -4.27 3.24
N PRO A 26 17.39 -3.61 2.41
CA PRO A 26 16.30 -2.81 2.92
C PRO A 26 15.34 -3.68 3.75
N PRO A 27 14.73 -3.12 4.81
CA PRO A 27 13.87 -3.88 5.72
C PRO A 27 12.63 -4.42 4.99
N VAL A 28 12.20 -5.63 5.38
CA VAL A 28 10.94 -6.22 4.97
C VAL A 28 9.81 -5.58 5.80
N PRO A 29 8.68 -5.17 5.21
CA PRO A 29 7.57 -4.63 5.97
C PRO A 29 6.99 -5.68 6.92
N PRO A 30 6.74 -5.34 8.20
CA PRO A 30 6.04 -6.21 9.11
C PRO A 30 4.61 -6.47 8.62
N ALA A 31 4.17 -7.72 8.69
CA ALA A 31 2.86 -8.10 8.22
C ALA A 31 2.21 -9.15 9.12
N ALA A 32 1.00 -8.88 9.60
CA ALA A 32 0.17 -9.89 10.24
C ALA A 32 -0.31 -10.90 9.18
N THR A 33 -0.38 -12.18 9.57
CA THR A 33 -0.87 -13.26 8.70
C THR A 33 -1.87 -14.10 9.46
N SER A 34 -3.00 -14.38 8.85
CA SER A 34 -4.07 -15.19 9.40
C SER A 34 -4.56 -16.19 8.37
N GLY A 35 -4.91 -17.41 8.82
CA GLY A 35 -5.42 -18.45 7.94
C GLY A 35 -4.35 -19.19 7.13
N ALA A 36 -4.83 -19.99 6.18
CA ALA A 36 -4.03 -20.78 5.24
C ALA A 36 -4.81 -20.93 3.92
N GLY A 37 -4.13 -21.33 2.84
CA GLY A 37 -4.71 -21.46 1.51
C GLY A 37 -4.16 -20.43 0.54
N THR A 38 -4.96 -20.01 -0.45
CA THR A 38 -4.55 -19.03 -1.45
C THR A 38 -4.15 -17.72 -0.76
N PRO A 39 -2.93 -17.19 -1.01
CA PRO A 39 -2.46 -15.99 -0.36
C PRO A 39 -3.14 -14.74 -0.94
N LEU A 40 -3.69 -13.92 -0.03
CA LEU A 40 -4.30 -12.63 -0.27
C LEU A 40 -3.54 -11.57 0.51
N VAL A 41 -2.93 -10.61 -0.17
CA VAL A 41 -2.25 -9.46 0.43
C VAL A 41 -3.16 -8.24 0.33
N LEU A 42 -3.42 -7.57 1.46
CA LEU A 42 -4.30 -6.40 1.54
C LEU A 42 -3.50 -5.19 2.04
N LEU A 43 -3.34 -4.19 1.17
CA LEU A 43 -2.57 -2.97 1.42
C LEU A 43 -3.49 -1.87 1.96
N HIS A 44 -3.10 -1.26 3.08
CA HIS A 44 -3.93 -0.29 3.79
C HIS A 44 -3.97 1.10 3.14
N ALA A 45 -5.00 1.87 3.53
CA ALA A 45 -5.17 3.27 3.15
C ALA A 45 -4.29 4.22 3.97
N PHE A 46 -4.07 5.43 3.45
CA PHE A 46 -3.51 6.56 4.17
C PHE A 46 -4.59 7.26 5.03
N PRO A 47 -4.28 7.70 6.23
CA PRO A 47 -3.11 7.43 7.06
C PRO A 47 -3.42 6.37 8.14
N LEU A 48 -3.70 5.16 7.73
CA LEU A 48 -4.04 4.02 8.59
C LEU A 48 -2.92 2.98 8.59
N ASP A 49 -3.20 1.78 9.08
CA ASP A 49 -2.31 0.63 9.06
C ASP A 49 -3.09 -0.68 8.82
N GLY A 50 -2.42 -1.82 8.83
CA GLY A 50 -3.01 -3.12 8.53
C GLY A 50 -4.22 -3.49 9.38
N ARG A 51 -4.40 -2.90 10.57
CA ARG A 51 -5.55 -3.13 11.45
C ARG A 51 -6.89 -2.70 10.84
N MET A 52 -6.87 -1.85 9.82
CA MET A 52 -8.09 -1.49 9.10
C MET A 52 -8.75 -2.69 8.42
N TRP A 53 -7.99 -3.73 8.11
CA TRP A 53 -8.47 -4.94 7.45
C TRP A 53 -9.04 -6.00 8.42
N ALA A 54 -9.16 -5.69 9.72
CA ALA A 54 -9.64 -6.66 10.72
C ALA A 54 -10.97 -7.34 10.35
N PRO A 55 -12.01 -6.66 9.81
CA PRO A 55 -13.24 -7.32 9.41
C PRO A 55 -13.05 -8.31 8.25
N GLN A 56 -12.16 -8.00 7.30
CA GLN A 56 -11.84 -8.87 6.17
C GLN A 56 -10.99 -10.06 6.59
N VAL A 57 -10.04 -9.84 7.52
CA VAL A 57 -9.25 -10.93 8.11
C VAL A 57 -10.15 -11.92 8.82
N GLU A 58 -11.09 -11.46 9.64
CA GLU A 58 -12.05 -12.30 10.36
C GLU A 58 -12.91 -13.15 9.41
N ALA A 59 -13.40 -12.54 8.34
CA ALA A 59 -14.28 -13.22 7.38
C ALA A 59 -13.55 -14.20 6.45
N LEU A 60 -12.29 -13.93 6.10
CA LEU A 60 -11.58 -14.64 5.04
C LEU A 60 -10.56 -15.67 5.57
N ALA A 61 -10.04 -15.53 6.80
CA ALA A 61 -8.97 -16.37 7.32
C ALA A 61 -9.35 -17.85 7.50
N GLY A 62 -10.63 -18.17 7.49
CA GLY A 62 -11.08 -19.57 7.50
C GLY A 62 -10.77 -20.34 6.21
N THR A 63 -10.51 -19.63 5.09
CA THR A 63 -10.36 -20.21 3.75
C THR A 63 -9.09 -19.74 3.05
N TYR A 64 -8.65 -18.51 3.31
CA TYR A 64 -7.52 -17.86 2.64
C TYR A 64 -6.40 -17.54 3.62
N GLN A 65 -5.16 -17.49 3.10
CA GLN A 65 -4.05 -16.92 3.83
C GLN A 65 -4.07 -15.39 3.65
N VAL A 66 -4.64 -14.67 4.62
CA VAL A 66 -4.76 -13.21 4.57
C VAL A 66 -3.52 -12.58 5.19
N ILE A 67 -2.82 -11.75 4.42
CA ILE A 67 -1.58 -11.06 4.78
C ILE A 67 -1.85 -9.56 4.72
N VAL A 68 -1.65 -8.87 5.84
CA VAL A 68 -1.90 -7.43 5.97
C VAL A 68 -0.61 -6.74 6.43
N PRO A 69 0.22 -6.27 5.49
CA PRO A 69 1.43 -5.53 5.84
C PRO A 69 1.10 -4.12 6.32
N ASP A 70 1.92 -3.64 7.25
CA ASP A 70 2.02 -2.21 7.51
C ASP A 70 2.99 -1.59 6.50
N LEU A 71 2.50 -0.67 5.68
CA LEU A 71 3.34 0.04 4.71
C LEU A 71 4.37 0.89 5.46
N ARG A 72 5.52 1.08 4.83
CA ARG A 72 6.67 1.83 5.36
C ARG A 72 6.27 3.11 6.08
N GLY A 73 6.66 3.22 7.35
CA GLY A 73 6.36 4.33 8.25
C GLY A 73 5.09 4.17 9.08
N PHE A 74 4.17 3.26 8.71
CA PHE A 74 2.90 3.08 9.40
C PHE A 74 2.91 1.88 10.35
N GLY A 75 2.05 1.91 11.36
CA GLY A 75 1.83 0.80 12.28
C GLY A 75 3.11 0.25 12.90
N ALA A 76 3.38 -1.02 12.73
CA ALA A 76 4.61 -1.68 13.20
C ALA A 76 5.85 -1.34 12.33
N ALA A 77 5.67 -0.75 11.14
CA ALA A 77 6.74 -0.29 10.27
C ALA A 77 7.15 1.18 10.53
N ARG A 78 6.72 1.79 11.65
CA ARG A 78 6.95 3.21 11.98
C ARG A 78 8.41 3.64 11.90
N ASP A 79 9.33 2.76 12.31
CA ASP A 79 10.79 3.02 12.31
C ASP A 79 11.40 2.98 10.90
N GLN A 80 10.61 2.61 9.88
CA GLN A 80 11.01 2.57 8.48
C GLN A 80 10.55 3.82 7.72
N ALA A 81 10.04 4.85 8.39
CA ALA A 81 9.63 6.10 7.76
C ALA A 81 10.78 6.73 6.96
N VAL A 82 10.45 7.29 5.79
CA VAL A 82 11.39 7.96 4.89
C VAL A 82 10.85 9.33 4.50
N GLU A 83 11.72 10.19 3.99
CA GLU A 83 11.34 11.56 3.60
C GLU A 83 10.25 11.57 2.51
N GLU A 84 10.34 10.66 1.53
CA GLU A 84 9.35 10.46 0.47
C GLU A 84 9.10 8.96 0.27
N ALA A 85 7.91 8.49 0.63
CA ALA A 85 7.48 7.12 0.43
C ALA A 85 6.79 6.98 -0.94
N GLY A 86 7.58 6.96 -2.02
CA GLY A 86 7.07 6.82 -3.38
C GLY A 86 6.40 5.47 -3.64
N MET A 87 5.47 5.42 -4.60
CA MET A 87 4.68 4.20 -4.85
C MET A 87 5.54 3.02 -5.32
N ASP A 88 6.58 3.28 -6.12
CA ASP A 88 7.50 2.24 -6.58
C ASP A 88 8.32 1.65 -5.41
N LEU A 89 8.79 2.49 -4.48
CA LEU A 89 9.46 2.04 -3.26
C LEU A 89 8.56 1.14 -2.41
N LEU A 90 7.28 1.54 -2.24
CA LEU A 90 6.31 0.75 -1.48
C LEU A 90 5.95 -0.56 -2.21
N ALA A 91 5.91 -0.55 -3.54
CA ALA A 91 5.73 -1.75 -4.35
C ALA A 91 6.91 -2.74 -4.20
N ASP A 92 8.15 -2.24 -4.21
CA ASP A 92 9.34 -3.05 -3.96
C ASP A 92 9.35 -3.62 -2.53
N ASP A 93 8.84 -2.88 -1.54
CA ASP A 93 8.64 -3.40 -0.19
C ASP A 93 7.69 -4.60 -0.19
N VAL A 94 6.59 -4.53 -0.93
CA VAL A 94 5.66 -5.66 -1.09
C VAL A 94 6.35 -6.84 -1.78
N ALA A 95 7.14 -6.61 -2.84
CA ALA A 95 7.88 -7.68 -3.52
C ALA A 95 8.83 -8.40 -2.56
N ARG A 96 9.58 -7.65 -1.75
CA ARG A 96 10.45 -8.22 -0.71
C ARG A 96 9.68 -9.02 0.34
N LEU A 97 8.50 -8.56 0.73
CA LEU A 97 7.62 -9.32 1.63
C LEU A 97 7.23 -10.67 1.03
N LEU A 98 6.88 -10.70 -0.26
CA LEU A 98 6.54 -11.95 -0.95
C LEU A 98 7.74 -12.90 -1.02
N ASP A 99 8.93 -12.39 -1.31
CA ASP A 99 10.17 -13.17 -1.39
C ASP A 99 10.55 -13.75 -0.02
N ASP A 100 10.47 -12.93 1.05
CA ASP A 100 10.74 -13.36 2.44
C ASP A 100 9.79 -14.49 2.88
N ARG A 101 8.55 -14.46 2.38
CA ARG A 101 7.52 -15.45 2.66
C ARG A 101 7.50 -16.65 1.73
N GLY A 102 8.34 -16.67 0.70
CA GLY A 102 8.36 -17.71 -0.33
C GLY A 102 7.06 -17.79 -1.13
N LEU A 103 6.39 -16.64 -1.35
CA LEU A 103 5.13 -16.55 -2.08
C LEU A 103 5.40 -16.16 -3.53
N ASP A 104 5.24 -17.08 -4.46
CA ASP A 104 5.46 -16.82 -5.89
C ASP A 104 4.39 -15.90 -6.47
N ARG A 105 3.11 -16.15 -6.15
CA ARG A 105 1.96 -15.39 -6.66
C ARG A 105 0.91 -15.22 -5.58
N VAL A 106 0.27 -14.03 -5.58
CA VAL A 106 -0.77 -13.68 -4.62
C VAL A 106 -1.96 -13.02 -5.31
N VAL A 107 -3.13 -13.03 -4.67
CA VAL A 107 -4.14 -12.01 -4.93
C VAL A 107 -3.71 -10.74 -4.20
N LEU A 108 -3.61 -9.63 -4.92
CA LEU A 108 -3.17 -8.35 -4.36
C LEU A 108 -4.36 -7.40 -4.28
N GLY A 109 -4.67 -6.94 -3.08
CA GLY A 109 -5.70 -5.95 -2.83
C GLY A 109 -5.14 -4.68 -2.21
N GLY A 110 -5.76 -3.54 -2.49
CA GLY A 110 -5.38 -2.29 -1.85
C GLY A 110 -6.49 -1.25 -1.86
N LEU A 111 -6.60 -0.51 -0.76
CA LEU A 111 -7.52 0.59 -0.62
C LEU A 111 -6.78 1.93 -0.71
N SER A 112 -7.24 2.85 -1.57
CA SER A 112 -6.71 4.21 -1.71
C SER A 112 -5.19 4.21 -1.99
N LEU A 113 -4.34 4.63 -1.03
CA LEU A 113 -2.89 4.51 -1.10
C LEU A 113 -2.46 3.07 -1.44
N GLY A 114 -3.04 2.06 -0.76
CA GLY A 114 -2.77 0.65 -1.06
C GLY A 114 -3.10 0.27 -2.50
N GLY A 115 -4.14 0.87 -3.08
CA GLY A 115 -4.48 0.72 -4.51
C GLY A 115 -3.44 1.36 -5.44
N TYR A 116 -2.89 2.53 -5.08
CA TYR A 116 -1.79 3.13 -5.83
C TYR A 116 -0.55 2.24 -5.81
N VAL A 117 -0.22 1.67 -4.64
CA VAL A 117 0.89 0.73 -4.49
C VAL A 117 0.65 -0.54 -5.31
N ALA A 118 -0.58 -1.09 -5.29
CA ALA A 118 -0.93 -2.27 -6.08
C ALA A 118 -0.79 -2.04 -7.59
N LEU A 119 -1.19 -0.87 -8.09
CA LEU A 119 -1.00 -0.50 -9.50
C LEU A 119 0.47 -0.28 -9.84
N ALA A 120 1.28 0.32 -8.94
CA ALA A 120 2.72 0.43 -9.11
C ALA A 120 3.40 -0.95 -9.11
N PHE A 121 2.95 -1.85 -8.22
CA PHE A 121 3.44 -3.23 -8.16
C PHE A 121 3.27 -3.97 -9.49
N LEU A 122 2.13 -3.83 -10.14
CA LEU A 122 1.88 -4.43 -11.46
C LEU A 122 2.85 -3.95 -12.55
N ARG A 123 3.39 -2.73 -12.44
CA ARG A 123 4.37 -2.23 -13.41
C ARG A 123 5.68 -3.00 -13.41
N GLY A 124 6.14 -3.41 -12.23
CA GLY A 124 7.41 -4.13 -12.05
C GLY A 124 7.26 -5.64 -11.84
N HIS A 125 6.10 -6.10 -11.33
CA HIS A 125 5.92 -7.44 -10.77
C HIS A 125 4.57 -8.08 -11.18
N ALA A 126 4.08 -7.83 -12.40
CA ALA A 126 2.77 -8.32 -12.84
C ALA A 126 2.63 -9.85 -12.79
N ASP A 127 3.72 -10.58 -13.01
CA ASP A 127 3.80 -12.04 -12.93
C ASP A 127 3.56 -12.60 -11.52
N ARG A 128 3.72 -11.78 -10.49
CA ARG A 128 3.51 -12.12 -9.08
C ARG A 128 2.04 -11.98 -8.64
N VAL A 129 1.14 -11.51 -9.52
CA VAL A 129 -0.28 -11.27 -9.21
C VAL A 129 -1.15 -12.30 -9.91
N SER A 130 -2.05 -12.95 -9.15
CA SER A 130 -3.04 -13.90 -9.67
C SER A 130 -4.47 -13.34 -9.75
N GLY A 131 -4.73 -12.26 -9.02
CA GLY A 131 -5.98 -11.50 -9.01
C GLY A 131 -5.74 -10.13 -8.38
N LEU A 132 -6.55 -9.16 -8.73
CA LEU A 132 -6.41 -7.77 -8.28
C LEU A 132 -7.71 -7.27 -7.63
N VAL A 133 -7.58 -6.59 -6.48
CA VAL A 133 -8.71 -5.96 -5.79
C VAL A 133 -8.39 -4.50 -5.53
N LEU A 134 -9.16 -3.58 -6.10
CA LEU A 134 -8.96 -2.14 -5.99
C LEU A 134 -10.15 -1.51 -5.29
N LEU A 135 -9.92 -0.95 -4.09
CA LEU A 135 -10.98 -0.30 -3.30
C LEU A 135 -10.70 1.19 -3.19
N ASP A 136 -11.70 2.02 -3.42
CA ASP A 136 -11.66 3.49 -3.26
C ASP A 136 -10.34 4.11 -3.73
N THR A 137 -9.94 3.81 -4.97
CA THR A 137 -8.66 4.22 -5.54
C THR A 137 -8.81 4.69 -6.99
N LYS A 138 -7.73 5.21 -7.58
CA LYS A 138 -7.73 5.74 -8.95
C LYS A 138 -6.40 5.52 -9.65
N ALA A 139 -6.40 5.46 -10.98
CA ALA A 139 -5.18 5.36 -11.79
C ALA A 139 -4.62 6.73 -12.23
N THR A 140 -5.40 7.80 -12.15
CA THR A 140 -4.97 9.15 -12.54
C THR A 140 -4.02 9.76 -11.52
N ALA A 141 -3.05 10.56 -11.96
CA ALA A 141 -2.23 11.39 -11.08
C ALA A 141 -3.09 12.46 -10.38
N ASP A 142 -2.56 13.03 -9.31
CA ASP A 142 -3.17 14.19 -8.68
C ASP A 142 -2.97 15.43 -9.56
N GLY A 143 -3.99 16.30 -9.65
CA GLY A 143 -3.85 17.61 -10.25
C GLY A 143 -3.03 18.57 -9.36
N ASP A 144 -2.61 19.71 -9.89
CA ASP A 144 -1.70 20.63 -9.23
C ASP A 144 -2.19 21.04 -7.82
N GLN A 145 -3.48 21.38 -7.68
CA GLN A 145 -4.02 21.78 -6.38
C GLN A 145 -3.95 20.63 -5.34
N ALA A 146 -4.27 19.40 -5.74
CA ALA A 146 -4.21 18.24 -4.84
C ALA A 146 -2.76 17.93 -4.42
N ARG A 147 -1.81 18.08 -5.35
CA ARG A 147 -0.37 17.94 -5.07
C ARG A 147 0.11 19.00 -4.06
N ASP A 148 -0.26 20.26 -4.29
CA ASP A 148 0.08 21.35 -3.38
C ASP A 148 -0.50 21.12 -1.97
N ASP A 149 -1.75 20.67 -1.88
CA ASP A 149 -2.41 20.40 -0.61
C ASP A 149 -1.73 19.25 0.14
N ARG A 150 -1.23 18.22 -0.57
CA ARG A 150 -0.44 17.15 0.03
C ARG A 150 0.89 17.66 0.58
N LEU A 151 1.60 18.49 -0.18
CA LEU A 151 2.89 19.04 0.26
C LEU A 151 2.71 19.96 1.48
N LYS A 152 1.68 20.80 1.48
CA LYS A 152 1.32 21.62 2.65
C LYS A 152 0.97 20.78 3.87
N MET A 153 0.24 19.67 3.69
CA MET A 153 -0.06 18.74 4.78
C MET A 153 1.22 18.11 5.33
N ALA A 154 2.16 17.71 4.46
CA ALA A 154 3.45 17.15 4.86
C ALA A 154 4.29 18.13 5.67
N GLU A 155 4.36 19.41 5.26
CA GLU A 155 5.06 20.46 5.99
C GLU A 155 4.38 20.72 7.34
N ARG A 156 3.06 20.85 7.33
CA ARG A 156 2.29 21.17 8.53
C ARG A 156 2.41 20.08 9.59
N VAL A 157 2.31 18.82 9.22
CA VAL A 157 2.38 17.72 10.20
C VAL A 157 3.75 17.60 10.84
N LEU A 158 4.83 17.92 10.12
CA LEU A 158 6.18 17.95 10.68
C LEU A 158 6.40 19.14 11.62
N ALA A 159 5.74 20.28 11.37
CA ALA A 159 5.86 21.48 12.19
C ALA A 159 4.97 21.45 13.44
N GLU A 160 3.75 20.94 13.34
CA GLU A 160 2.71 21.03 14.37
C GLU A 160 2.42 19.68 15.06
N GLY A 161 2.99 18.55 14.54
CA GLY A 161 2.63 17.19 14.96
C GLY A 161 1.33 16.72 14.32
N ASN A 162 0.94 15.46 14.60
CA ASN A 162 -0.21 14.81 13.99
C ASN A 162 -1.55 15.06 14.68
N GLY A 163 -1.60 15.86 15.74
CA GLY A 163 -2.79 16.04 16.58
C GLY A 163 -4.05 16.52 15.82
N PHE A 164 -3.88 17.32 14.77
CA PHE A 164 -4.97 17.84 13.95
C PHE A 164 -5.40 16.90 12.82
N VAL A 165 -4.62 15.86 12.51
CA VAL A 165 -4.81 15.06 11.28
C VAL A 165 -6.11 14.27 11.32
N ALA A 166 -6.46 13.68 12.46
CA ALA A 166 -7.72 12.94 12.60
C ALA A 166 -8.93 13.84 12.35
N GLU A 167 -8.97 15.05 12.95
CA GLU A 167 -10.05 16.00 12.73
C GLU A 167 -10.15 16.46 11.27
N ALA A 168 -9.01 16.68 10.62
CA ALA A 168 -8.97 17.10 9.21
C ALA A 168 -9.34 15.99 8.21
N MET A 169 -9.08 14.72 8.55
CA MET A 169 -9.22 13.59 7.64
C MET A 169 -10.53 12.83 7.81
N LEU A 170 -11.06 12.66 9.03
CA LEU A 170 -12.29 11.91 9.28
C LEU A 170 -13.48 12.35 8.40
N PRO A 171 -13.74 13.66 8.19
CA PRO A 171 -14.85 14.10 7.34
C PRO A 171 -14.68 13.74 5.86
N LYS A 172 -13.46 13.44 5.42
CA LYS A 172 -13.14 13.05 4.04
C LYS A 172 -13.10 11.53 3.87
N LEU A 173 -12.60 10.82 4.90
CA LEU A 173 -12.41 9.37 4.85
C LEU A 173 -13.70 8.60 5.09
N LEU A 174 -14.65 9.16 5.82
CA LEU A 174 -15.92 8.50 6.14
C LEU A 174 -17.07 9.20 5.46
N GLY A 175 -17.99 8.41 4.93
CA GLY A 175 -19.25 8.87 4.37
C GLY A 175 -20.12 9.60 5.41
N GLU A 176 -21.07 10.39 4.94
CA GLU A 176 -22.02 11.09 5.81
C GLU A 176 -22.79 10.11 6.68
N THR A 177 -23.28 9.03 6.08
CA THR A 177 -24.01 7.97 6.80
C THR A 177 -23.19 7.38 7.95
N SER A 178 -21.91 7.07 7.73
CA SER A 178 -21.05 6.51 8.78
C SER A 178 -20.76 7.51 9.88
N ARG A 179 -20.54 8.78 9.55
CA ARG A 179 -20.29 9.83 10.53
C ARG A 179 -21.50 10.10 11.45
N GLU A 180 -22.71 9.92 10.93
CA GLU A 180 -23.95 10.15 11.68
C GLU A 180 -24.39 8.90 12.47
N HIS A 181 -24.19 7.69 11.92
CA HIS A 181 -24.83 6.48 12.42
C HIS A 181 -23.88 5.39 12.92
N ARG A 182 -22.53 5.53 12.71
CA ARG A 182 -21.52 4.51 13.05
C ARG A 182 -20.37 5.10 13.88
N PRO A 183 -20.67 5.61 15.12
CA PRO A 183 -19.66 6.28 15.95
C PRO A 183 -18.46 5.38 16.30
N GLU A 184 -18.65 4.06 16.35
CA GLU A 184 -17.57 3.08 16.56
C GLU A 184 -16.57 3.05 15.40
N VAL A 185 -17.04 3.22 14.15
CA VAL A 185 -16.14 3.33 12.97
C VAL A 185 -15.37 4.64 13.03
N VAL A 186 -16.03 5.75 13.37
CA VAL A 186 -15.41 7.07 13.52
C VAL A 186 -14.29 7.02 14.57
N GLU A 187 -14.56 6.43 15.74
CA GLU A 187 -13.55 6.35 16.80
C GLU A 187 -12.41 5.40 16.44
N LYS A 188 -12.71 4.25 15.83
CA LYS A 188 -11.69 3.29 15.38
C LYS A 188 -10.73 3.94 14.37
N VAL A 189 -11.25 4.61 13.35
CA VAL A 189 -10.45 5.30 12.34
C VAL A 189 -9.66 6.45 12.96
N GLY A 190 -10.31 7.28 13.77
CA GLY A 190 -9.66 8.39 14.47
C GLY A 190 -8.52 7.94 15.37
N SER A 191 -8.68 6.82 16.10
CA SER A 191 -7.62 6.24 16.92
C SER A 191 -6.41 5.81 16.08
N MET A 192 -6.63 5.06 14.98
CA MET A 192 -5.55 4.65 14.09
C MET A 192 -4.77 5.84 13.52
N ILE A 193 -5.46 6.92 13.11
CA ILE A 193 -4.81 8.13 12.61
C ILE A 193 -3.93 8.77 13.68
N ARG A 194 -4.43 8.92 14.91
CA ARG A 194 -3.68 9.54 16.02
C ARG A 194 -2.43 8.77 16.42
N GLU A 195 -2.37 7.49 16.15
CA GLU A 195 -1.22 6.63 16.46
C GLU A 195 -0.08 6.72 15.43
N GLN A 196 -0.33 7.29 14.24
CA GLN A 196 0.69 7.40 13.20
C GLN A 196 1.67 8.56 13.49
N THR A 197 2.92 8.42 13.04
CA THR A 197 3.95 9.44 13.27
C THR A 197 3.85 10.59 12.26
N PRO A 198 4.27 11.80 12.62
CA PRO A 198 4.36 12.92 11.68
C PRO A 198 5.22 12.59 10.45
N GLU A 199 6.32 11.86 10.63
CA GLU A 199 7.25 11.46 9.59
C GLU A 199 6.60 10.51 8.58
N ALA A 200 5.83 9.51 9.06
CA ALA A 200 5.09 8.60 8.20
C ALA A 200 4.05 9.32 7.34
N ILE A 201 3.28 10.20 7.98
CA ILE A 201 2.25 11.00 7.30
C ILE A 201 2.89 11.91 6.25
N ALA A 202 3.98 12.61 6.60
CA ALA A 202 4.67 13.50 5.68
C ALA A 202 5.28 12.75 4.49
N GLY A 203 5.97 11.64 4.75
CA GLY A 203 6.59 10.81 3.72
C GLY A 203 5.57 10.25 2.73
N ALA A 204 4.44 9.73 3.22
CA ALA A 204 3.36 9.24 2.36
C ALA A 204 2.69 10.36 1.55
N GLN A 205 2.48 11.54 2.14
CA GLN A 205 1.93 12.68 1.42
C GLN A 205 2.84 13.13 0.26
N ARG A 206 4.15 13.19 0.48
CA ARG A 206 5.13 13.50 -0.57
C ARG A 206 5.15 12.43 -1.65
N GLY A 207 5.18 11.15 -1.27
CA GLY A 207 5.12 10.03 -2.22
C GLY A 207 3.86 10.04 -3.07
N MET A 208 2.69 10.32 -2.47
CA MET A 208 1.44 10.46 -3.23
C MET A 208 1.45 11.71 -4.13
N ALA A 209 2.03 12.83 -3.70
CA ALA A 209 2.16 14.04 -4.51
C ALA A 209 3.05 13.82 -5.74
N ALA A 210 4.12 13.01 -5.60
CA ALA A 210 5.03 12.68 -6.70
C ALA A 210 4.49 11.58 -7.64
N ARG A 211 3.38 10.92 -7.29
CA ARG A 211 2.83 9.76 -8.01
C ARG A 211 2.45 10.11 -9.45
N SER A 212 2.98 9.33 -10.38
CA SER A 212 2.58 9.36 -11.78
C SER A 212 1.24 8.63 -12.01
N ALA A 213 0.55 8.95 -13.09
CA ALA A 213 -0.61 8.18 -13.53
C ALA A 213 -0.20 6.74 -13.93
N THR A 214 -1.15 5.82 -13.75
CA THR A 214 -1.04 4.41 -14.17
C THR A 214 -2.15 4.01 -15.15
N THR A 215 -2.78 5.00 -15.78
CA THR A 215 -3.89 4.80 -16.73
C THR A 215 -3.48 4.02 -17.97
N ASP A 216 -2.23 4.15 -18.39
CA ASP A 216 -1.62 3.40 -19.50
C ASP A 216 -1.49 1.89 -19.23
N LEU A 217 -1.43 1.50 -17.95
CA LEU A 217 -1.32 0.12 -17.52
C LEU A 217 -2.64 -0.64 -17.60
N LEU A 218 -3.78 0.04 -17.42
CA LEU A 218 -5.08 -0.60 -17.18
C LEU A 218 -5.48 -1.61 -18.25
N ALA A 219 -5.31 -1.26 -19.52
CA ALA A 219 -5.66 -2.13 -20.64
C ALA A 219 -4.78 -3.40 -20.76
N SER A 220 -3.63 -3.43 -20.11
CA SER A 220 -2.71 -4.58 -20.08
C SER A 220 -2.91 -5.51 -18.89
N ILE A 221 -3.76 -5.14 -17.92
CA ILE A 221 -4.07 -5.99 -16.77
C ILE A 221 -4.89 -7.19 -17.25
N ALA A 222 -4.28 -8.38 -17.21
CA ALA A 222 -4.88 -9.62 -17.72
C ALA A 222 -5.43 -10.52 -16.59
N VAL A 223 -5.20 -10.18 -15.34
CA VAL A 223 -5.69 -10.96 -14.20
C VAL A 223 -7.13 -10.57 -13.84
N PRO A 224 -7.94 -11.51 -13.32
CA PRO A 224 -9.24 -11.15 -12.76
C PRO A 224 -9.14 -9.97 -11.82
N THR A 225 -10.05 -9.00 -11.96
CA THR A 225 -10.01 -7.76 -11.18
C THR A 225 -11.38 -7.43 -10.61
N LEU A 226 -11.40 -7.08 -9.31
CA LEU A 226 -12.56 -6.52 -8.62
C LEU A 226 -12.27 -5.06 -8.25
N VAL A 227 -13.16 -4.16 -8.62
CA VAL A 227 -13.13 -2.75 -8.22
C VAL A 227 -14.33 -2.48 -7.33
N VAL A 228 -14.10 -1.93 -6.14
CA VAL A 228 -15.15 -1.58 -5.16
C VAL A 228 -15.03 -0.12 -4.81
N THR A 229 -16.14 0.60 -4.76
CA THR A 229 -16.13 2.03 -4.41
C THR A 229 -17.34 2.37 -3.57
N GLY A 230 -17.14 3.18 -2.52
CA GLY A 230 -18.23 3.73 -1.74
C GLY A 230 -18.97 4.84 -2.50
N GLU A 231 -20.29 4.85 -2.41
CA GLU A 231 -21.14 5.87 -3.08
C GLU A 231 -20.88 7.29 -2.53
N GLU A 232 -20.59 7.39 -1.21
CA GLU A 232 -20.31 8.65 -0.52
C GLU A 232 -18.80 9.02 -0.51
N ASP A 233 -17.94 8.31 -1.27
CA ASP A 233 -16.52 8.62 -1.34
C ASP A 233 -16.28 9.99 -2.01
N THR A 234 -15.78 10.96 -1.23
CA THR A 234 -15.44 12.31 -1.69
C THR A 234 -13.96 12.51 -1.99
N VAL A 235 -13.11 11.49 -1.75
CA VAL A 235 -11.65 11.55 -1.96
C VAL A 235 -11.29 11.13 -3.38
N THR A 236 -11.73 9.95 -3.81
CA THR A 236 -11.53 9.46 -5.18
C THR A 236 -12.80 9.54 -6.01
N GLY A 237 -13.94 9.33 -5.37
CA GLY A 237 -15.27 9.39 -5.94
C GLY A 237 -15.65 8.16 -6.78
N PRO A 238 -16.96 7.89 -6.91
CA PRO A 238 -17.48 6.73 -7.64
C PRO A 238 -17.05 6.68 -9.12
N GLU A 239 -16.87 7.82 -9.76
CA GLU A 239 -16.46 7.88 -11.17
C GLU A 239 -15.05 7.33 -11.39
N ALA A 240 -14.11 7.56 -10.45
CA ALA A 240 -12.77 7.00 -10.55
C ALA A 240 -12.78 5.46 -10.50
N GLY A 241 -13.66 4.86 -9.68
CA GLY A 241 -13.86 3.41 -9.66
C GLY A 241 -14.47 2.89 -10.97
N ARG A 242 -15.44 3.60 -11.54
CA ARG A 242 -16.02 3.25 -12.86
C ARG A 242 -14.96 3.32 -13.96
N ASP A 243 -14.12 4.37 -13.96
CA ASP A 243 -13.04 4.54 -14.92
C ASP A 243 -11.99 3.43 -14.82
N LEU A 244 -11.63 3.02 -13.59
CA LEU A 244 -10.76 1.87 -13.36
C LEU A 244 -11.35 0.60 -13.96
N ALA A 245 -12.60 0.28 -13.63
CA ALA A 245 -13.26 -0.92 -14.12
C ALA A 245 -13.44 -0.91 -15.64
N ALA A 246 -13.76 0.25 -16.22
CA ALA A 246 -13.88 0.39 -17.67
C ALA A 246 -12.53 0.26 -18.40
N GLY A 247 -11.43 0.67 -17.75
CA GLY A 247 -10.08 0.59 -18.31
C GLY A 247 -9.46 -0.80 -18.23
N ILE A 248 -9.93 -1.68 -17.33
CA ILE A 248 -9.36 -3.02 -17.10
C ILE A 248 -10.26 -4.08 -17.76
N PRO A 249 -9.74 -4.87 -18.73
CA PRO A 249 -10.52 -5.88 -19.42
C PRO A 249 -11.12 -6.92 -18.46
N GLY A 250 -12.45 -7.06 -18.49
CA GLY A 250 -13.16 -8.03 -17.66
C GLY A 250 -13.25 -7.72 -16.17
N ALA A 251 -12.89 -6.50 -15.75
CA ALA A 251 -13.04 -6.12 -14.36
C ALA A 251 -14.51 -6.08 -13.92
N ARG A 252 -14.75 -6.56 -12.69
CA ARG A 252 -16.05 -6.43 -12.01
C ARG A 252 -16.06 -5.11 -11.23
N PHE A 253 -17.17 -4.38 -11.26
CA PHE A 253 -17.36 -3.15 -10.49
C PHE A 253 -18.49 -3.32 -9.49
N LEU A 254 -18.26 -2.88 -8.24
CA LEU A 254 -19.27 -2.81 -7.19
C LEU A 254 -19.29 -1.38 -6.62
N LEU A 255 -20.45 -0.73 -6.67
CA LEU A 255 -20.74 0.47 -5.93
C LEU A 255 -21.45 0.09 -4.63
N VAL A 256 -20.93 0.58 -3.51
CA VAL A 256 -21.47 0.27 -2.18
C VAL A 256 -22.17 1.51 -1.64
N GLU A 257 -23.48 1.40 -1.44
CA GLU A 257 -24.32 2.44 -0.87
C GLU A 257 -23.96 2.70 0.60
N GLU A 258 -24.22 3.89 1.11
CA GLU A 258 -23.99 4.30 2.50
C GLU A 258 -22.55 4.09 2.98
N ALA A 259 -21.56 4.22 2.10
CA ALA A 259 -20.15 4.10 2.40
C ALA A 259 -19.34 5.20 1.73
N GLY A 260 -18.40 5.77 2.46
CA GLY A 260 -17.41 6.73 1.96
C GLY A 260 -16.13 6.05 1.48
N HIS A 261 -14.99 6.66 1.79
CA HIS A 261 -13.66 6.27 1.30
C HIS A 261 -13.07 5.05 1.99
N LEU A 262 -13.59 4.62 3.12
CA LEU A 262 -13.14 3.42 3.83
C LEU A 262 -14.23 2.33 3.76
N VAL A 263 -14.63 2.01 2.53
CA VAL A 263 -15.75 1.09 2.24
C VAL A 263 -15.67 -0.22 3.00
N ASN A 264 -14.46 -0.74 3.22
CA ASN A 264 -14.19 -1.99 3.94
C ASN A 264 -14.50 -1.92 5.45
N LEU A 265 -14.46 -0.72 6.04
CA LEU A 265 -14.80 -0.48 7.45
C LEU A 265 -16.25 0.00 7.61
N GLU A 266 -16.76 0.69 6.59
CA GLU A 266 -18.08 1.29 6.63
C GLU A 266 -19.20 0.29 6.29
N GLN A 267 -18.95 -0.62 5.33
CA GLN A 267 -19.86 -1.70 4.94
C GLN A 267 -19.10 -3.04 4.84
N PRO A 268 -18.56 -3.54 5.97
CA PRO A 268 -17.68 -4.70 5.96
C PRO A 268 -18.34 -5.97 5.44
N GLU A 269 -19.63 -6.20 5.71
CA GLU A 269 -20.36 -7.40 5.28
C GLU A 269 -20.46 -7.45 3.75
N ILE A 270 -20.80 -6.32 3.11
CA ILE A 270 -20.94 -6.22 1.65
C ILE A 270 -19.57 -6.44 0.98
N VAL A 271 -18.54 -5.82 1.53
CA VAL A 271 -17.16 -5.98 1.00
C VAL A 271 -16.67 -7.42 1.19
N ASN A 272 -16.94 -8.05 2.34
CA ASN A 272 -16.56 -9.44 2.60
C ASN A 272 -17.26 -10.42 1.66
N GLU A 273 -18.54 -10.24 1.41
CA GLU A 273 -19.30 -11.06 0.44
C GLU A 273 -18.73 -10.90 -0.98
N ALA A 274 -18.47 -9.67 -1.42
CA ALA A 274 -17.87 -9.41 -2.72
C ALA A 274 -16.48 -10.02 -2.87
N LEU A 275 -15.65 -9.97 -1.82
CA LEU A 275 -14.34 -10.62 -1.79
C LEU A 275 -14.45 -12.14 -1.85
N LEU A 276 -15.33 -12.76 -1.07
CA LEU A 276 -15.55 -14.22 -1.10
C LEU A 276 -16.00 -14.68 -2.48
N ASP A 277 -16.96 -14.00 -3.10
CA ASP A 277 -17.45 -14.30 -4.45
C ASP A 277 -16.38 -14.12 -5.53
N PHE A 278 -15.52 -13.12 -5.35
CA PHE A 278 -14.43 -12.87 -6.29
C PHE A 278 -13.31 -13.89 -6.17
N LEU A 279 -12.95 -14.27 -4.95
CA LEU A 279 -11.84 -15.17 -4.66
C LEU A 279 -12.17 -16.64 -4.93
N ALA A 280 -13.45 -17.06 -4.81
CA ALA A 280 -13.86 -18.46 -4.95
C ALA A 280 -13.38 -19.13 -6.26
N PRO A 281 -13.51 -18.51 -7.45
CA PRO A 281 -13.01 -19.10 -8.71
C PRO A 281 -11.50 -19.01 -8.89
N LEU A 282 -10.78 -18.26 -8.05
CA LEU A 282 -9.32 -18.10 -8.11
C LEU A 282 -8.58 -19.14 -7.28
N TRP A 283 -9.33 -19.98 -6.58
CA TRP A 283 -8.77 -21.06 -5.80
C TRP A 283 -8.30 -22.18 -6.75
N VAL A 284 -6.99 -22.40 -6.80
CA VAL A 284 -6.37 -23.54 -7.50
C VAL A 284 -5.59 -24.36 -6.48
#